data_867d79ffba3552c0ca8799adab05fb55
#
_entry.id   867d79ffba3552c0ca8799adab05fb55
#
_cell.length_a   1.000
_cell.length_b   1.000
_cell.length_c   1.000
_cell.angle_alpha   90.00
_cell.angle_beta   90.00
_cell.angle_gamma   90.00
#
_symmetry.space_group_name_H-M   'P 1'
#
loop_
_entity.id
_entity.type
_entity.pdbx_description
1 polymer ?
#
loop_
_entity_poly.entity_id
_entity_poly.type
_entity_poly.pdbx_seq_one_letter_code
_entity_poly.pdbx_strand_id
1 'polypeptide(L)'
;MDNYEIADNFSLLGKLMDIHGDNSFKAKSYTSAAFTIEKLPMQLAEMPPERINNINGIGEAIGKRIIEQLQTGTLALLQEYLQKTPEGILTMLSIKGIGPKKIATIWKELEIETIG
;
A
#
# COMPACT_ATOMS: atom_id res chain seq x y z
N MET A 1 6.46 8.50 13.17
CA MET A 1 5.47 7.92 12.25
C MET A 1 4.44 7.14 13.05
N ASP A 2 3.17 7.47 12.94
CA ASP A 2 2.16 6.75 13.70
C ASP A 2 1.58 5.56 12.90
N ASN A 3 0.75 4.77 13.59
CA ASN A 3 0.17 3.58 12.95
C ASN A 3 -0.70 3.92 11.75
N TYR A 4 -1.41 5.05 11.79
CA TYR A 4 -2.27 5.46 10.68
C TYR A 4 -1.46 5.78 9.42
N GLU A 5 -0.34 6.43 9.57
CA GLU A 5 0.56 6.71 8.45
C GLU A 5 1.11 5.43 7.83
N ILE A 6 1.53 4.49 8.68
CA ILE A 6 2.04 3.19 8.22
C ILE A 6 0.94 2.43 7.49
N ALA A 7 -0.26 2.40 8.07
CA ALA A 7 -1.41 1.73 7.47
C ALA A 7 -1.80 2.37 6.13
N ASP A 8 -1.82 3.70 6.06
CA ASP A 8 -2.13 4.41 4.82
C ASP A 8 -1.15 4.07 3.72
N ASN A 9 0.14 3.97 4.03
CA ASN A 9 1.15 3.60 3.06
C ASN A 9 0.93 2.19 2.52
N PHE A 10 0.61 1.23 3.38
CA PHE A 10 0.29 -0.13 2.94
C PHE A 10 -0.99 -0.19 2.14
N SER A 11 -2.01 0.55 2.55
CA SER A 11 -3.28 0.60 1.82
C SER A 11 -3.07 1.14 0.41
N LEU A 12 -2.33 2.23 0.28
CA LEU A 12 -2.01 2.82 -1.02
C LEU A 12 -1.19 1.87 -1.87
N LEU A 13 -0.19 1.22 -1.27
CA LEU A 13 0.64 0.24 -1.99
C LEU A 13 -0.21 -0.89 -2.55
N GLY A 14 -1.13 -1.44 -1.76
CA GLY A 14 -2.02 -2.50 -2.21
C GLY A 14 -2.89 -2.06 -3.37
N LYS A 15 -3.43 -0.84 -3.30
CA LYS A 15 -4.25 -0.28 -4.37
C LYS A 15 -3.45 -0.09 -5.66
N LEU A 16 -2.24 0.42 -5.56
CA LEU A 16 -1.37 0.61 -6.73
C LEU A 16 -0.97 -0.71 -7.36
N MET A 17 -0.70 -1.73 -6.55
CA MET A 17 -0.42 -3.07 -7.08
C MET A 17 -1.61 -3.63 -7.86
N ASP A 18 -2.83 -3.44 -7.35
CA ASP A 18 -4.03 -3.85 -8.06
C ASP A 18 -4.19 -3.10 -9.39
N ILE A 19 -3.94 -1.80 -9.39
CA ILE A 19 -4.05 -0.97 -10.60
C ILE A 19 -3.06 -1.43 -11.66
N HIS A 20 -1.83 -1.76 -11.27
CA HIS A 20 -0.82 -2.24 -12.20
C HIS A 20 -1.02 -3.71 -12.60
N GLY A 21 -1.98 -4.39 -11.98
CA GLY A 21 -2.24 -5.79 -12.28
C GLY A 21 -1.17 -6.73 -11.73
N ASP A 22 -0.42 -6.28 -10.74
CA ASP A 22 0.59 -7.10 -10.10
C ASP A 22 -0.04 -8.06 -9.11
N ASN A 23 0.76 -8.96 -8.56
CA ASN A 23 0.35 -10.04 -7.68
C ASN A 23 -0.79 -9.66 -6.73
N SER A 24 -2.01 -10.11 -7.02
CA SER A 24 -3.20 -9.77 -6.23
C SER A 24 -3.14 -10.33 -4.81
N PHE A 25 -2.44 -11.43 -4.62
CA PHE A 25 -2.25 -12.03 -3.30
C PHE A 25 -1.42 -11.10 -2.40
N LYS A 26 -0.33 -10.56 -2.94
CA LYS A 26 0.50 -9.59 -2.21
C LYS A 26 -0.27 -8.30 -1.95
N ALA A 27 -1.02 -7.82 -2.94
CA ALA A 27 -1.83 -6.62 -2.77
C ALA A 27 -2.80 -6.77 -1.61
N LYS A 28 -3.47 -7.92 -1.51
CA LYS A 28 -4.37 -8.21 -0.40
C LYS A 28 -3.63 -8.30 0.93
N SER A 29 -2.42 -8.85 0.93
CA SER A 29 -1.61 -8.91 2.15
C SER A 29 -1.33 -7.54 2.71
N TYR A 30 -1.00 -6.58 1.85
CA TYR A 30 -0.74 -5.21 2.27
C TYR A 30 -2.00 -4.51 2.78
N THR A 31 -3.13 -4.67 2.09
CA THR A 31 -4.39 -4.06 2.56
C THR A 31 -4.87 -4.69 3.86
N SER A 32 -4.71 -5.99 4.03
CA SER A 32 -5.04 -6.68 5.28
C SER A 32 -4.15 -6.22 6.43
N ALA A 33 -2.85 -6.04 6.15
CA ALA A 33 -1.92 -5.53 7.14
C ALA A 33 -2.31 -4.11 7.58
N ALA A 34 -2.75 -3.27 6.64
CA ALA A 34 -3.21 -1.92 6.96
C ALA A 34 -4.38 -1.98 7.96
N PHE A 35 -5.34 -2.85 7.74
CA PHE A 35 -6.46 -3.06 8.65
C PHE A 35 -6.00 -3.45 10.04
N THR A 36 -5.09 -4.41 10.11
CA THR A 36 -4.54 -4.88 11.38
C THR A 36 -3.84 -3.77 12.13
N ILE A 37 -3.01 -3.00 11.43
CA ILE A 37 -2.24 -1.91 12.03
C ILE A 37 -3.14 -0.81 12.58
N GLU A 38 -4.20 -0.45 11.88
CA GLU A 38 -5.15 0.57 12.35
C GLU A 38 -5.82 0.20 13.66
N LYS A 39 -5.98 -1.09 13.92
CA LYS A 39 -6.67 -1.58 15.12
C LYS A 39 -5.74 -1.86 16.29
N LEU A 40 -4.43 -1.71 16.11
CA LEU A 40 -3.49 -1.97 17.20
C LEU A 40 -3.66 -0.97 18.33
N PRO A 41 -3.68 -1.45 19.59
CA PRO A 41 -3.85 -0.55 20.74
C PRO A 41 -2.59 0.25 21.09
N MET A 42 -1.45 -0.09 20.50
CA MET A 42 -0.19 0.59 20.78
C MET A 42 0.51 0.97 19.48
N GLN A 43 1.37 1.98 19.55
CA GLN A 43 2.10 2.48 18.40
C GLN A 43 3.27 1.54 18.04
N LEU A 44 3.39 1.20 16.77
CA LEU A 44 4.48 0.37 16.28
C LEU A 44 5.84 1.04 16.49
N ALA A 45 5.87 2.37 16.44
CA ALA A 45 7.11 3.13 16.66
C ALA A 45 7.68 2.92 18.07
N GLU A 46 6.84 2.54 19.03
CA GLU A 46 7.23 2.32 20.40
C GLU A 46 7.56 0.84 20.71
N MET A 47 7.35 -0.03 19.73
CA MET A 47 7.59 -1.47 19.92
C MET A 47 9.00 -1.86 19.50
N PRO A 48 9.62 -2.83 20.21
CA PRO A 48 10.87 -3.42 19.73
C PRO A 48 10.67 -4.12 18.39
N PRO A 49 11.64 -4.06 17.46
CA PRO A 49 11.49 -4.72 16.15
C PRO A 49 11.16 -6.20 16.25
N GLU A 50 11.69 -6.89 17.24
CA GLU A 50 11.42 -8.33 17.42
C GLU A 50 9.95 -8.63 17.67
N ARG A 51 9.23 -7.72 18.31
CA ARG A 51 7.81 -7.90 18.60
C ARG A 51 6.91 -7.62 17.42
N ILE A 52 7.35 -6.76 16.51
CA ILE A 52 6.56 -6.40 15.33
C ILE A 52 6.27 -7.64 14.49
N ASN A 53 7.26 -8.50 14.29
CA ASN A 53 7.10 -9.71 13.50
C ASN A 53 6.15 -10.74 14.14
N ASN A 54 5.90 -10.63 15.44
CA ASN A 54 5.07 -11.57 16.19
C ASN A 54 3.62 -11.12 16.32
N ILE A 55 3.24 -10.01 15.72
CA ILE A 55 1.86 -9.52 15.77
C ILE A 55 1.00 -10.39 14.87
N ASN A 56 -0.15 -10.84 15.39
CA ASN A 56 -1.13 -11.59 14.60
C ASN A 56 -1.55 -10.78 13.38
N GLY A 57 -1.48 -11.39 12.21
CA GLY A 57 -1.83 -10.75 10.96
C GLY A 57 -0.68 -10.02 10.29
N ILE A 58 0.49 -9.97 10.93
CA ILE A 58 1.68 -9.36 10.36
C ILE A 58 2.76 -10.43 10.27
N GLY A 59 3.11 -10.81 9.05
CA GLY A 59 4.18 -11.77 8.82
C GLY A 59 5.54 -11.09 8.80
N GLU A 60 6.57 -11.90 8.62
CA GLU A 60 7.95 -11.42 8.58
C GLU A 60 8.18 -10.40 7.46
N ALA A 61 7.62 -10.65 6.26
CA ALA A 61 7.77 -9.74 5.14
C ALA A 61 7.14 -8.37 5.41
N ILE A 62 5.93 -8.36 5.97
CA ILE A 62 5.25 -7.12 6.32
C ILE A 62 5.98 -6.42 7.46
N GLY A 63 6.46 -7.20 8.45
CA GLY A 63 7.21 -6.65 9.57
C GLY A 63 8.46 -5.90 9.12
N LYS A 64 9.19 -6.45 8.14
CA LYS A 64 10.36 -5.78 7.56
C LYS A 64 9.99 -4.45 6.92
N ARG A 65 8.84 -4.38 6.24
CA ARG A 65 8.38 -3.14 5.62
C ARG A 65 7.95 -2.11 6.66
N ILE A 66 7.40 -2.56 7.79
CA ILE A 66 7.08 -1.66 8.90
C ILE A 66 8.37 -1.06 9.48
N ILE A 67 9.36 -1.90 9.72
CA ILE A 67 10.65 -1.46 10.27
C ILE A 67 11.32 -0.46 9.32
N GLU A 68 11.28 -0.73 8.03
CA GLU A 68 11.81 0.18 7.01
C GLU A 68 11.18 1.57 7.14
N GLN A 69 9.85 1.63 7.26
CA GLN A 69 9.14 2.91 7.40
C GLN A 69 9.51 3.64 8.68
N LEU A 70 9.65 2.90 9.77
CA LEU A 70 10.04 3.50 11.05
C LEU A 70 11.45 4.05 11.03
N GLN A 71 12.37 3.40 10.31
CA GLN A 71 13.76 3.81 10.24
C GLN A 71 14.00 4.93 9.22
N THR A 72 13.32 4.88 8.08
CA THR A 72 13.59 5.80 6.97
C THR A 72 12.50 6.85 6.77
N GLY A 73 11.32 6.64 7.36
CA GLY A 73 10.17 7.51 7.14
C GLY A 73 9.46 7.28 5.81
N THR A 74 9.92 6.32 5.02
CA THR A 74 9.34 6.01 3.70
C THR A 74 9.25 4.51 3.47
N LEU A 75 8.49 4.14 2.45
CA LEU A 75 8.36 2.76 2.00
C LEU A 75 8.85 2.72 0.55
N ALA A 76 10.04 2.15 0.35
CA ALA A 76 10.71 2.18 -0.97
C ALA A 76 9.84 1.58 -2.07
N LEU A 77 9.19 0.45 -1.79
CA LEU A 77 8.32 -0.20 -2.78
C LEU A 77 7.16 0.71 -3.18
N LEU A 78 6.58 1.44 -2.23
CA LEU A 78 5.52 2.40 -2.52
C LEU A 78 6.03 3.51 -3.44
N GLN A 79 7.23 4.03 -3.19
CA GLN A 79 7.82 5.07 -4.03
C GLN A 79 8.01 4.58 -5.46
N GLU A 80 8.43 3.34 -5.63
CA GLU A 80 8.57 2.74 -6.97
C GLU A 80 7.24 2.74 -7.72
N TYR A 81 6.15 2.33 -7.07
CA TYR A 81 4.83 2.33 -7.70
C TYR A 81 4.31 3.74 -7.97
N LEU A 82 4.58 4.68 -7.08
CA LEU A 82 4.19 6.07 -7.30
C LEU A 82 4.88 6.66 -8.53
N GLN A 83 6.14 6.32 -8.75
CA GLN A 83 6.89 6.79 -9.92
C GLN A 83 6.37 6.18 -11.21
N LYS A 84 5.87 4.95 -11.17
CA LYS A 84 5.31 4.26 -12.34
C LYS A 84 3.88 4.69 -12.66
N THR A 85 3.23 5.42 -11.77
CA THR A 85 1.79 5.72 -11.89
C THR A 85 1.61 7.17 -12.30
N PRO A 86 0.93 7.43 -13.43
CA PRO A 86 0.66 8.80 -13.85
C PRO A 86 -0.14 9.58 -12.81
N GLU A 87 0.12 10.88 -12.73
CA GLU A 87 -0.54 11.75 -11.77
C GLU A 87 -2.07 11.71 -11.87
N GLY A 88 -2.60 11.63 -13.09
CA GLY A 88 -4.04 11.53 -13.31
C GLY A 88 -4.64 10.27 -12.67
N ILE A 89 -3.90 9.16 -12.71
CA ILE A 89 -4.35 7.92 -12.08
C ILE A 89 -4.34 8.05 -10.56
N LEU A 90 -3.30 8.69 -10.01
CA LEU A 90 -3.23 8.95 -8.57
C LEU A 90 -4.37 9.85 -8.11
N THR A 91 -4.73 10.83 -8.91
CA THR A 91 -5.87 11.71 -8.63
C THR A 91 -7.17 10.92 -8.56
N MET A 92 -7.36 9.96 -9.47
CA MET A 92 -8.54 9.10 -9.46
C MET A 92 -8.66 8.29 -8.18
N LEU A 93 -7.53 7.87 -7.62
CA LEU A 93 -7.52 7.12 -6.36
C LEU A 93 -8.10 7.92 -5.20
N SER A 94 -8.00 9.24 -5.25
CA SER A 94 -8.53 10.10 -4.18
C SER A 94 -10.03 10.34 -4.30
N ILE A 95 -10.64 9.95 -5.42
CA ILE A 95 -12.08 10.13 -5.65
C ILE A 95 -12.84 8.99 -4.98
N LYS A 96 -13.78 9.35 -4.11
CA LYS A 96 -14.61 8.36 -3.42
C LYS A 96 -15.51 7.62 -4.40
N GLY A 97 -15.62 6.32 -4.23
CA GLY A 97 -16.50 5.49 -5.05
C GLY A 97 -15.83 4.87 -6.26
N ILE A 98 -14.60 5.25 -6.57
CA ILE A 98 -13.85 4.61 -7.65
C ILE A 98 -12.82 3.66 -7.04
N GLY A 99 -13.01 2.37 -7.23
CA GLY A 99 -12.09 1.36 -6.71
C GLY A 99 -10.91 1.12 -7.63
N PRO A 100 -9.83 0.48 -7.11
CA PRO A 100 -8.62 0.22 -7.90
C PRO A 100 -8.90 -0.56 -9.19
N LYS A 101 -9.82 -1.50 -9.16
CA LYS A 101 -10.15 -2.31 -10.35
C LYS A 101 -10.76 -1.47 -11.46
N LYS A 102 -11.63 -0.53 -11.11
CA LYS A 102 -12.21 0.40 -12.08
C LYS A 102 -11.15 1.31 -12.68
N ILE A 103 -10.26 1.80 -11.81
CA ILE A 103 -9.16 2.66 -12.26
C ILE A 103 -8.24 1.89 -13.22
N ALA A 104 -7.93 0.62 -12.91
CA ALA A 104 -7.12 -0.21 -13.78
C ALA A 104 -7.76 -0.38 -15.16
N THR A 105 -9.08 -0.59 -15.20
CA THR A 105 -9.81 -0.72 -16.44
C THR A 105 -9.75 0.57 -17.25
N ILE A 106 -10.00 1.70 -16.60
CA ILE A 106 -9.95 3.01 -17.25
C ILE A 106 -8.56 3.27 -17.82
N TRP A 107 -7.54 2.97 -17.04
CA TRP A 107 -6.16 3.19 -17.48
C TRP A 107 -5.83 2.36 -18.71
N LYS A 108 -6.22 1.10 -18.73
CA LYS A 108 -6.02 0.23 -19.89
C LYS A 108 -6.70 0.78 -21.12
N GLU A 109 -7.94 1.24 -20.98
CA GLU A 109 -8.69 1.82 -22.10
C GLU A 109 -8.02 3.09 -22.63
N LEU A 110 -7.54 3.95 -21.73
CA LEU A 110 -6.82 5.16 -22.12
C LEU A 110 -5.52 4.85 -22.86
N GLU A 111 -4.80 3.84 -22.42
CA GLU A 111 -3.57 3.43 -23.10
C GLU A 111 -3.84 2.92 -24.51
N ILE A 112 -4.92 2.15 -24.68
CA ILE A 112 -5.32 1.65 -25.99
C ILE A 112 -5.68 2.81 -26.90
N GLU A 113 -6.42 3.81 -26.42
CA GLU A 113 -6.78 4.98 -27.17
C GLU A 113 -5.57 5.83 -27.56
N THR A 114 -4.60 5.92 -26.67
CA THR A 114 -3.38 6.70 -26.89
C THR A 114 -2.49 6.05 -27.94
N ILE A 115 -2.44 4.73 -27.96
CA ILE A 115 -1.63 3.97 -28.92
C ILE A 115 -2.30 3.90 -30.29
N GLY A 116 -3.62 3.88 -30.29
CA GLY A 116 -4.41 3.86 -31.48
C GLY A 116 -4.42 5.18 -32.20
#